data_07cb9cb1f127d6b1f522ded5835a0de5
#
_entry.id   07cb9cb1f127d6b1f522ded5835a0de5
#
_cell.length_a   1.000
_cell.length_b   1.000
_cell.length_c   1.000
_cell.angle_alpha   90.00
_cell.angle_beta   90.00
_cell.angle_gamma   90.00
#
_symmetry.space_group_name_H-M   'P 1'
#
loop_
_entity.id
_entity.type
_entity.pdbx_description
1 polymer ?
#
loop_
_entity_poly.entity_id
_entity_poly.type
_entity_poly.pdbx_seq_one_letter_code
_entity_poly.pdbx_strand_id
1 'polypeptide(L)'
;FNSSNPEERRAIVNDDYSQSHISVKLRNAGSSEYADFFEQVQIDIEQAFAPHQTQYPNMDVHVTGTLAMMMRLMDDMSNNQFKSLALAMVLISGLLVLTLGSVQAGLLSIIPNMIPATLAFGLMGLLDIPLDTDTLMIAPLIIGIAVDDTIHFITHYRMALAKHSDMRLALVDTIKQVGQAVTYTSLVLGCGFFMLSFSNYLGLAKVGAFGSLAIFVALLCDLLFFPALIMFFKPKFGQPNVIDNLQFKGDT
;
A
#
# COMPACT_ATOMS: atom_id res chain seq x y z
N PHE A 1 3.93 34.54 -40.72
CA PHE A 1 3.21 33.36 -40.25
C PHE A 1 2.32 32.77 -41.33
N ASN A 2 1.46 33.57 -42.00
CA ASN A 2 0.59 33.11 -43.09
C ASN A 2 1.32 32.65 -44.37
N SER A 3 2.60 32.98 -44.53
CA SER A 3 3.45 32.56 -45.67
C SER A 3 4.26 31.31 -45.38
N SER A 4 4.17 30.73 -44.15
CA SER A 4 4.88 29.51 -43.77
C SER A 4 4.22 28.27 -44.39
N ASN A 5 4.99 27.20 -44.54
CA ASN A 5 4.49 25.93 -45.04
C ASN A 5 3.31 25.44 -44.14
N PRO A 6 2.18 25.03 -44.74
CA PRO A 6 1.01 24.57 -43.99
C PRO A 6 1.28 23.47 -42.99
N GLU A 7 2.24 22.56 -43.27
CA GLU A 7 2.63 21.50 -42.35
C GLU A 7 3.38 22.03 -41.12
N GLU A 8 4.29 23.00 -41.30
CA GLU A 8 5.02 23.64 -40.19
C GLU A 8 4.07 24.46 -39.31
N ARG A 9 3.08 25.08 -39.91
CA ARG A 9 2.07 25.83 -39.18
C ARG A 9 1.16 24.94 -38.34
N ARG A 10 0.71 23.81 -38.89
CA ARG A 10 -0.09 22.81 -38.19
C ARG A 10 0.66 22.16 -37.02
N ALA A 11 1.99 22.18 -37.05
CA ALA A 11 2.83 21.72 -35.95
C ALA A 11 2.78 22.67 -34.73
N ILE A 12 2.19 23.86 -34.82
CA ILE A 12 2.15 24.84 -33.72
C ILE A 12 0.71 25.29 -33.43
N VAL A 13 -0.15 25.40 -34.45
CA VAL A 13 -1.51 25.90 -34.34
C VAL A 13 -2.44 25.12 -35.27
N ASN A 14 -3.67 24.89 -34.83
CA ASN A 14 -4.69 24.23 -35.68
C ASN A 14 -5.19 25.15 -36.81
N ASP A 15 -5.93 24.58 -37.76
CA ASP A 15 -6.35 25.31 -38.98
C ASP A 15 -7.34 26.45 -38.72
N ASP A 16 -8.11 26.39 -37.64
CA ASP A 16 -9.08 27.42 -37.24
C ASP A 16 -8.51 28.45 -36.24
N TYR A 17 -7.23 28.33 -35.90
CA TYR A 17 -6.51 29.20 -34.97
C TYR A 17 -7.10 29.24 -33.55
N SER A 18 -7.90 28.25 -33.17
CA SER A 18 -8.51 28.18 -31.84
C SER A 18 -7.59 27.57 -30.79
N GLN A 19 -6.60 26.75 -31.21
CA GLN A 19 -5.67 26.07 -30.32
C GLN A 19 -4.24 26.20 -30.84
N SER A 20 -3.33 26.46 -29.91
CA SER A 20 -1.89 26.42 -30.18
C SER A 20 -1.14 25.69 -29.08
N HIS A 21 0.06 25.19 -29.35
CA HIS A 21 0.88 24.55 -28.36
C HIS A 21 2.36 24.95 -28.45
N ILE A 22 3.03 24.92 -27.31
CA ILE A 22 4.47 25.09 -27.19
C ILE A 22 5.06 23.72 -26.78
N SER A 23 5.93 23.17 -27.62
CA SER A 23 6.60 21.91 -27.33
C SER A 23 7.92 22.16 -26.57
N VAL A 24 8.03 21.63 -25.38
CA VAL A 24 9.25 21.69 -24.57
C VAL A 24 9.84 20.28 -24.48
N LYS A 25 11.09 20.13 -24.90
CA LYS A 25 11.82 18.86 -24.73
C LYS A 25 12.57 18.89 -23.41
N LEU A 26 12.28 17.91 -22.56
CA LEU A 26 12.93 17.73 -21.28
C LEU A 26 14.01 16.63 -21.39
N ARG A 27 15.03 16.70 -20.53
CA ARG A 27 16.04 15.64 -20.42
C ARG A 27 15.42 14.39 -19.79
N ASN A 28 16.04 13.24 -19.96
CA ASN A 28 15.60 12.03 -19.25
C ASN A 28 16.08 12.12 -17.79
N ALA A 29 15.12 12.34 -16.88
CA ALA A 29 15.34 12.38 -15.44
C ALA A 29 14.25 11.60 -14.71
N GLY A 30 14.44 11.32 -13.42
CA GLY A 30 13.44 10.61 -12.62
C GLY A 30 12.15 11.41 -12.43
N SER A 31 11.04 10.71 -12.19
CA SER A 31 9.73 11.34 -11.99
C SER A 31 9.71 12.34 -10.82
N SER A 32 10.41 12.02 -9.73
CA SER A 32 10.49 12.91 -8.55
C SER A 32 11.17 14.26 -8.85
N GLU A 33 12.12 14.29 -9.79
CA GLU A 33 12.82 15.52 -10.18
C GLU A 33 11.91 16.47 -10.95
N TYR A 34 10.88 15.97 -11.61
CA TYR A 34 9.95 16.77 -12.39
C TYR A 34 8.68 17.20 -11.63
N ALA A 35 8.39 16.65 -10.46
CA ALA A 35 7.20 17.01 -9.69
C ALA A 35 7.20 18.50 -9.34
N ASP A 36 8.27 18.99 -8.69
CA ASP A 36 8.42 20.39 -8.31
C ASP A 36 8.47 21.31 -9.55
N PHE A 37 9.10 20.85 -10.63
CA PHE A 37 9.17 21.58 -11.89
C PHE A 37 7.78 21.79 -12.50
N PHE A 38 6.94 20.77 -12.58
CA PHE A 38 5.60 20.90 -13.13
C PHE A 38 4.67 21.76 -12.27
N GLU A 39 4.79 21.67 -10.94
CA GLU A 39 4.08 22.55 -10.01
C GLU A 39 4.46 24.01 -10.24
N GLN A 40 5.78 24.30 -10.34
CA GLN A 40 6.26 25.65 -10.60
C GLN A 40 5.81 26.19 -11.98
N VAL A 41 5.88 25.36 -13.02
CA VAL A 41 5.42 25.73 -14.37
C VAL A 41 3.92 26.06 -14.37
N GLN A 42 3.11 25.32 -13.64
CA GLN A 42 1.68 25.60 -13.52
C GLN A 42 1.43 26.96 -12.86
N ILE A 43 2.15 27.27 -11.77
CA ILE A 43 2.06 28.56 -11.08
C ILE A 43 2.51 29.71 -12.01
N ASP A 44 3.61 29.54 -12.73
CA ASP A 44 4.15 30.55 -13.64
C ASP A 44 3.20 30.83 -14.79
N ILE A 45 2.56 29.80 -15.34
CA ILE A 45 1.53 29.92 -16.38
C ILE A 45 0.32 30.70 -15.84
N GLU A 46 -0.20 30.35 -14.68
CA GLU A 46 -1.33 31.03 -14.07
C GLU A 46 -1.02 32.51 -13.84
N GLN A 47 0.18 32.84 -13.33
CA GLN A 47 0.61 34.23 -13.14
C GLN A 47 0.78 34.99 -14.46
N ALA A 48 1.34 34.36 -15.48
CA ALA A 48 1.56 35.00 -16.79
C ALA A 48 0.25 35.29 -17.52
N PHE A 49 -0.75 34.43 -17.38
CA PHE A 49 -2.02 34.53 -18.10
C PHE A 49 -3.14 35.26 -17.32
N ALA A 50 -3.02 35.36 -15.98
CA ALA A 50 -3.99 36.08 -15.14
C ALA A 50 -4.35 37.51 -15.66
N PRO A 51 -3.38 38.35 -16.09
CA PRO A 51 -3.72 39.70 -16.64
C PRO A 51 -4.52 39.66 -17.93
N HIS A 52 -4.41 38.58 -18.71
CA HIS A 52 -5.05 38.44 -20.02
C HIS A 52 -6.44 37.77 -19.93
N GLN A 53 -6.79 37.15 -18.82
CA GLN A 53 -8.09 36.50 -18.61
C GLN A 53 -9.28 37.45 -18.74
N THR A 54 -9.12 38.72 -18.36
CA THR A 54 -10.16 39.76 -18.50
C THR A 54 -10.41 40.09 -19.95
N GLN A 55 -9.37 40.05 -20.79
CA GLN A 55 -9.46 40.38 -22.23
C GLN A 55 -9.90 39.14 -23.05
N TYR A 56 -9.55 37.94 -22.62
CA TYR A 56 -9.85 36.68 -23.29
C TYR A 56 -10.46 35.67 -22.31
N PRO A 57 -11.74 35.84 -21.94
CA PRO A 57 -12.36 35.01 -20.87
C PRO A 57 -12.50 33.53 -21.21
N ASN A 58 -12.39 33.17 -22.50
CA ASN A 58 -12.44 31.78 -22.97
C ASN A 58 -11.06 31.17 -23.22
N MET A 59 -9.98 31.89 -22.88
CA MET A 59 -8.63 31.36 -23.03
C MET A 59 -8.29 30.46 -21.85
N ASP A 60 -7.96 29.22 -22.16
CA ASP A 60 -7.57 28.19 -21.20
C ASP A 60 -6.20 27.63 -21.57
N VAL A 61 -5.31 27.49 -20.60
CA VAL A 61 -3.93 27.03 -20.81
C VAL A 61 -3.64 25.82 -19.93
N HIS A 62 -3.27 24.72 -20.56
CA HIS A 62 -3.00 23.49 -19.87
C HIS A 62 -1.59 22.98 -20.16
N VAL A 63 -0.90 22.54 -19.13
CA VAL A 63 0.31 21.74 -19.29
C VAL A 63 -0.11 20.31 -19.65
N THR A 64 0.35 19.81 -20.78
CA THR A 64 0.03 18.47 -21.28
C THR A 64 1.26 17.78 -21.86
N GLY A 65 1.08 16.59 -22.36
CA GLY A 65 2.15 15.76 -22.91
C GLY A 65 2.39 14.50 -22.08
N THR A 66 3.10 13.55 -22.66
CA THR A 66 3.29 12.22 -22.06
C THR A 66 3.87 12.28 -20.63
N LEU A 67 4.87 13.15 -20.40
CA LEU A 67 5.49 13.25 -19.10
C LEU A 67 4.56 13.88 -18.05
N ALA A 68 3.90 15.00 -18.39
CA ALA A 68 2.92 15.63 -17.50
C ALA A 68 1.75 14.70 -17.15
N MET A 69 1.30 13.92 -18.14
CA MET A 69 0.25 12.92 -17.93
C MET A 69 0.72 11.78 -17.03
N MET A 70 1.95 11.28 -17.21
CA MET A 70 2.54 10.27 -16.33
C MET A 70 2.68 10.76 -14.90
N MET A 71 3.09 12.02 -14.70
CA MET A 71 3.19 12.61 -13.35
C MET A 71 1.84 12.65 -12.65
N ARG A 72 0.80 13.15 -13.34
CA ARG A 72 -0.58 13.16 -12.78
C ARG A 72 -1.08 11.76 -12.46
N LEU A 73 -0.82 10.78 -13.34
CA LEU A 73 -1.17 9.39 -13.07
C LEU A 73 -0.47 8.83 -11.83
N MET A 74 0.81 9.15 -11.63
CA MET A 74 1.57 8.73 -10.43
C MET A 74 0.98 9.33 -9.15
N ASP A 75 0.66 10.64 -9.16
CA ASP A 75 0.05 11.31 -8.01
C ASP A 75 -1.35 10.75 -7.71
N ASP A 76 -2.17 10.55 -8.72
CA ASP A 76 -3.50 9.95 -8.58
C ASP A 76 -3.42 8.52 -8.07
N MET A 77 -2.49 7.72 -8.59
CA MET A 77 -2.27 6.34 -8.14
C MET A 77 -1.82 6.31 -6.68
N SER A 78 -0.86 7.15 -6.29
CA SER A 78 -0.37 7.25 -4.92
C SER A 78 -1.50 7.64 -3.95
N ASN A 79 -2.23 8.71 -4.26
CA ASN A 79 -3.35 9.17 -3.42
C ASN A 79 -4.47 8.13 -3.32
N ASN A 80 -4.83 7.48 -4.42
CA ASN A 80 -5.84 6.43 -4.43
C ASN A 80 -5.38 5.18 -3.68
N GLN A 81 -4.09 4.85 -3.73
CA GLN A 81 -3.51 3.75 -2.99
C GLN A 81 -3.66 3.96 -1.48
N PHE A 82 -3.30 5.14 -0.96
CA PHE A 82 -3.46 5.44 0.46
C PHE A 82 -4.93 5.43 0.91
N LYS A 83 -5.84 5.97 0.09
CA LYS A 83 -7.29 5.92 0.37
C LYS A 83 -7.81 4.48 0.39
N SER A 84 -7.41 3.67 -0.59
CA SER A 84 -7.80 2.26 -0.68
C SER A 84 -7.25 1.46 0.50
N LEU A 85 -6.00 1.73 0.90
CA LEU A 85 -5.38 1.10 2.05
C LEU A 85 -6.11 1.46 3.35
N ALA A 86 -6.44 2.73 3.55
CA ALA A 86 -7.21 3.18 4.71
C ALA A 86 -8.60 2.52 4.76
N LEU A 87 -9.30 2.45 3.60
CA LEU A 87 -10.59 1.77 3.50
C LEU A 87 -10.47 0.27 3.80
N ALA A 88 -9.45 -0.40 3.24
CA ALA A 88 -9.19 -1.81 3.52
C ALA A 88 -8.95 -2.04 5.02
N MET A 89 -8.17 -1.19 5.68
CA MET A 89 -7.92 -1.29 7.12
C MET A 89 -9.20 -1.12 7.94
N VAL A 90 -10.08 -0.20 7.57
CA VAL A 90 -11.39 -0.02 8.23
C VAL A 90 -12.26 -1.28 8.06
N LEU A 91 -12.35 -1.82 6.83
CA LEU A 91 -13.12 -3.03 6.55
C LEU A 91 -12.57 -4.26 7.28
N ILE A 92 -11.25 -4.46 7.26
CA ILE A 92 -10.57 -5.56 7.96
C ILE A 92 -10.79 -5.44 9.48
N SER A 93 -10.63 -4.23 10.04
CA SER A 93 -10.86 -3.98 11.46
C SER A 93 -12.30 -4.26 11.85
N GLY A 94 -13.27 -3.84 11.03
CA GLY A 94 -14.67 -4.13 11.22
C GLY A 94 -14.95 -5.64 11.20
N LEU A 95 -14.38 -6.36 10.24
CA LEU A 95 -14.50 -7.81 10.14
C LEU A 95 -13.89 -8.51 11.36
N LEU A 96 -12.69 -8.09 11.79
CA LEU A 96 -12.04 -8.62 12.99
C LEU A 96 -12.88 -8.37 14.24
N VAL A 97 -13.44 -7.17 14.42
CA VAL A 97 -14.33 -6.86 15.55
C VAL A 97 -15.57 -7.77 15.53
N LEU A 98 -16.17 -7.99 14.36
CA LEU A 98 -17.34 -8.87 14.21
C LEU A 98 -17.01 -10.34 14.52
N THR A 99 -15.92 -10.85 13.96
CA THR A 99 -15.50 -12.25 14.17
C THR A 99 -15.03 -12.50 15.60
N LEU A 100 -14.34 -11.55 16.19
CA LEU A 100 -13.80 -11.69 17.55
C LEU A 100 -14.81 -11.35 18.65
N GLY A 101 -15.91 -10.67 18.32
CA GLY A 101 -16.87 -10.18 19.29
C GLY A 101 -16.28 -9.19 20.31
N SER A 102 -15.16 -8.54 19.96
CA SER A 102 -14.44 -7.64 20.84
C SER A 102 -13.76 -6.52 20.06
N VAL A 103 -14.17 -5.28 20.33
CA VAL A 103 -13.56 -4.08 19.73
C VAL A 103 -12.10 -3.94 20.14
N GLN A 104 -11.77 -4.26 21.41
CA GLN A 104 -10.39 -4.19 21.90
C GLN A 104 -9.46 -5.16 21.16
N ALA A 105 -9.89 -6.41 20.95
CA ALA A 105 -9.11 -7.39 20.24
C ALA A 105 -8.95 -7.03 18.76
N GLY A 106 -10.01 -6.55 18.11
CA GLY A 106 -9.95 -6.11 16.71
C GLY A 106 -9.01 -4.93 16.49
N LEU A 107 -9.08 -3.90 17.33
CA LEU A 107 -8.18 -2.74 17.24
C LEU A 107 -6.73 -3.11 17.59
N LEU A 108 -6.52 -4.00 18.57
CA LEU A 108 -5.18 -4.44 18.95
C LEU A 108 -4.47 -5.19 17.81
N SER A 109 -5.22 -5.93 16.99
CA SER A 109 -4.71 -6.69 15.85
C SER A 109 -4.22 -5.80 14.69
N ILE A 110 -4.65 -4.54 14.63
CA ILE A 110 -4.21 -3.61 13.58
C ILE A 110 -2.72 -3.29 13.72
N ILE A 111 -2.25 -3.15 14.95
CA ILE A 111 -0.87 -2.70 15.23
C ILE A 111 0.17 -3.62 14.60
N PRO A 112 0.19 -4.95 14.87
CA PRO A 112 1.17 -5.85 14.26
C PRO A 112 1.06 -5.92 12.74
N ASN A 113 -0.15 -5.76 12.18
CA ASN A 113 -0.38 -5.81 10.74
C ASN A 113 0.13 -4.57 9.99
N MET A 114 0.22 -3.42 10.66
CA MET A 114 0.77 -2.19 10.08
C MET A 114 2.30 -2.12 10.10
N ILE A 115 2.93 -2.74 11.08
CA ILE A 115 4.39 -2.65 11.28
C ILE A 115 5.19 -3.10 10.05
N PRO A 116 4.90 -4.25 9.41
CA PRO A 116 5.69 -4.73 8.26
C PRO A 116 5.68 -3.78 7.08
N ALA A 117 4.51 -3.25 6.73
CA ALA A 117 4.35 -2.29 5.63
C ALA A 117 5.02 -0.95 5.96
N THR A 118 4.82 -0.44 7.18
CA THR A 118 5.45 0.81 7.63
C THR A 118 6.97 0.70 7.65
N LEU A 119 7.51 -0.44 8.07
CA LEU A 119 8.96 -0.67 8.10
C LEU A 119 9.52 -0.77 6.67
N ALA A 120 8.84 -1.46 5.75
CA ALA A 120 9.27 -1.56 4.36
C ALA A 120 9.34 -0.16 3.70
N PHE A 121 8.29 0.64 3.82
CA PHE A 121 8.26 2.00 3.26
C PHE A 121 9.21 2.96 4.00
N GLY A 122 9.32 2.84 5.33
CA GLY A 122 10.27 3.62 6.10
C GLY A 122 11.72 3.36 5.68
N LEU A 123 12.06 2.10 5.42
CA LEU A 123 13.39 1.72 4.93
C LEU A 123 13.63 2.22 3.50
N MET A 124 12.61 2.17 2.62
CA MET A 124 12.71 2.77 1.28
C MET A 124 13.00 4.26 1.37
N GLY A 125 12.30 4.99 2.26
CA GLY A 125 12.54 6.41 2.49
C GLY A 125 13.94 6.70 3.05
N LEU A 126 14.46 5.85 3.95
CA LEU A 126 15.81 5.99 4.48
C LEU A 126 16.92 5.73 3.44
N LEU A 127 16.62 4.93 2.42
CA LEU A 127 17.54 4.59 1.33
C LEU A 127 17.35 5.47 0.09
N ASP A 128 16.55 6.54 0.18
CA ASP A 128 16.20 7.43 -0.93
C ASP A 128 15.64 6.67 -2.16
N ILE A 129 14.92 5.56 -1.91
CA ILE A 129 14.26 4.78 -2.95
C ILE A 129 12.87 5.37 -3.19
N PRO A 130 12.60 5.95 -4.37
CA PRO A 130 11.31 6.55 -4.65
C PRO A 130 10.21 5.50 -4.70
N LEU A 131 9.02 5.89 -4.21
CA LEU A 131 7.81 5.12 -4.39
C LEU A 131 7.37 5.23 -5.85
N ASP A 132 7.32 4.10 -6.51
CA ASP A 132 6.80 3.96 -7.87
C ASP A 132 5.56 3.05 -7.87
N THR A 133 4.93 2.91 -9.02
CA THR A 133 3.72 2.09 -9.18
C THR A 133 3.89 0.67 -8.66
N ASP A 134 5.06 0.07 -8.89
CA ASP A 134 5.33 -1.31 -8.49
C ASP A 134 5.47 -1.42 -6.97
N THR A 135 6.19 -0.48 -6.35
CA THR A 135 6.45 -0.48 -4.90
C THR A 135 5.21 -0.12 -4.08
N LEU A 136 4.30 0.69 -4.62
CA LEU A 136 3.01 0.99 -3.97
C LEU A 136 2.16 -0.27 -3.73
N MET A 137 2.33 -1.32 -4.54
CA MET A 137 1.60 -2.59 -4.38
C MET A 137 2.09 -3.42 -3.18
N ILE A 138 3.25 -3.12 -2.60
CA ILE A 138 3.83 -3.88 -1.48
C ILE A 138 2.90 -3.83 -0.26
N ALA A 139 2.40 -2.64 0.13
CA ALA A 139 1.60 -2.49 1.34
C ALA A 139 0.31 -3.31 1.35
N PRO A 140 -0.60 -3.21 0.36
CA PRO A 140 -1.84 -3.98 0.39
C PRO A 140 -1.59 -5.49 0.36
N LEU A 141 -0.55 -5.93 -0.34
CA LEU A 141 -0.19 -7.34 -0.42
C LEU A 141 0.30 -7.85 0.94
N ILE A 142 1.22 -7.14 1.60
CA ILE A 142 1.75 -7.55 2.91
C ILE A 142 0.68 -7.49 3.99
N ILE A 143 -0.15 -6.44 4.00
CA ILE A 143 -1.25 -6.33 4.97
C ILE A 143 -2.24 -7.47 4.78
N GLY A 144 -2.55 -7.86 3.53
CA GLY A 144 -3.42 -9.00 3.26
C GLY A 144 -2.88 -10.30 3.86
N ILE A 145 -1.58 -10.59 3.69
CA ILE A 145 -0.93 -11.77 4.25
C ILE A 145 -0.92 -11.71 5.79
N ALA A 146 -0.48 -10.59 6.37
CA ALA A 146 -0.38 -10.44 7.82
C ALA A 146 -1.74 -10.55 8.52
N VAL A 147 -2.81 -10.03 7.91
CA VAL A 147 -4.17 -10.13 8.45
C VAL A 147 -4.65 -11.59 8.48
N ASP A 148 -4.37 -12.37 7.45
CA ASP A 148 -4.73 -13.79 7.40
C ASP A 148 -4.07 -14.57 8.54
N ASP A 149 -2.77 -14.41 8.72
CA ASP A 149 -2.02 -15.03 9.83
C ASP A 149 -2.56 -14.60 11.20
N THR A 150 -2.89 -13.31 11.37
CA THR A 150 -3.48 -12.78 12.59
C THR A 150 -4.87 -13.37 12.87
N ILE A 151 -5.73 -13.54 11.86
CA ILE A 151 -7.07 -14.16 12.01
C ILE A 151 -6.91 -15.62 12.48
N HIS A 152 -6.01 -16.36 11.83
CA HIS A 152 -5.71 -17.74 12.22
C HIS A 152 -5.20 -17.82 13.67
N PHE A 153 -4.26 -16.97 14.03
CA PHE A 153 -3.70 -16.93 15.38
C PHE A 153 -4.79 -16.64 16.43
N ILE A 154 -5.61 -15.62 16.23
CA ILE A 154 -6.66 -15.23 17.19
C ILE A 154 -7.74 -16.30 17.31
N THR A 155 -8.13 -16.92 16.20
CA THR A 155 -9.15 -17.98 16.21
C THR A 155 -8.68 -19.15 17.05
N HIS A 156 -7.46 -19.62 16.85
CA HIS A 156 -6.86 -20.70 17.66
C HIS A 156 -6.65 -20.28 19.12
N TYR A 157 -6.24 -19.03 19.37
CA TYR A 157 -6.09 -18.52 20.73
C TYR A 157 -7.40 -18.51 21.52
N ARG A 158 -8.50 -18.11 20.87
CA ARG A 158 -9.84 -18.18 21.51
C ARG A 158 -10.24 -19.60 21.87
N MET A 159 -9.98 -20.56 20.99
CA MET A 159 -10.25 -21.97 21.25
C MET A 159 -9.36 -22.50 22.40
N ALA A 160 -8.09 -22.15 22.40
CA ALA A 160 -7.17 -22.54 23.47
C ALA A 160 -7.57 -21.88 24.82
N LEU A 161 -8.04 -20.64 24.79
CA LEU A 161 -8.51 -19.93 25.98
C LEU A 161 -9.80 -20.55 26.56
N ALA A 162 -10.68 -21.09 25.72
CA ALA A 162 -11.85 -21.84 26.17
C ALA A 162 -11.50 -23.18 26.83
N LYS A 163 -10.35 -23.76 26.43
CA LYS A 163 -9.84 -25.04 26.96
C LYS A 163 -8.98 -24.85 28.22
N HIS A 164 -8.21 -23.77 28.26
CA HIS A 164 -7.28 -23.46 29.34
C HIS A 164 -7.75 -22.21 30.09
N SER A 165 -7.91 -22.28 31.41
CA SER A 165 -8.26 -21.11 32.23
C SER A 165 -7.12 -20.09 32.36
N ASP A 166 -5.89 -20.47 31.99
CA ASP A 166 -4.70 -19.63 32.03
C ASP A 166 -4.35 -19.10 30.64
N MET A 167 -4.29 -17.77 30.53
CA MET A 167 -3.93 -17.04 29.31
C MET A 167 -2.55 -17.44 28.76
N ARG A 168 -1.57 -17.70 29.63
CA ARG A 168 -0.22 -18.10 29.22
C ARG A 168 -0.21 -19.49 28.59
N LEU A 169 -0.93 -20.42 29.19
CA LEU A 169 -1.05 -21.78 28.64
C LEU A 169 -1.78 -21.76 27.30
N ALA A 170 -2.84 -20.96 27.17
CA ALA A 170 -3.54 -20.79 25.91
C ALA A 170 -2.64 -20.20 24.81
N LEU A 171 -1.82 -19.19 25.12
CA LEU A 171 -0.87 -18.61 24.17
C LEU A 171 0.20 -19.62 23.73
N VAL A 172 0.78 -20.36 24.66
CA VAL A 172 1.79 -21.39 24.35
C VAL A 172 1.21 -22.49 23.46
N ASP A 173 -0.02 -22.92 23.75
CA ASP A 173 -0.72 -23.92 22.94
C ASP A 173 -1.00 -23.39 21.52
N THR A 174 -1.45 -22.15 21.40
CA THR A 174 -1.68 -21.46 20.11
C THR A 174 -0.39 -21.37 19.30
N ILE A 175 0.71 -20.90 19.90
CA ILE A 175 1.99 -20.77 19.19
C ILE A 175 2.50 -22.13 18.71
N LYS A 176 2.26 -23.19 19.47
CA LYS A 176 2.65 -24.55 19.05
C LYS A 176 1.83 -25.07 17.88
N GLN A 177 0.53 -24.75 17.85
CA GLN A 177 -0.39 -25.25 16.81
C GLN A 177 -0.31 -24.41 15.53
N VAL A 178 -0.36 -23.09 15.64
CA VAL A 178 -0.42 -22.17 14.50
C VAL A 178 0.97 -21.72 14.05
N GLY A 179 1.89 -21.52 15.00
CA GLY A 179 3.20 -20.95 14.73
C GLY A 179 4.02 -21.76 13.72
N GLN A 180 3.89 -23.09 13.71
CA GLN A 180 4.57 -23.92 12.73
C GLN A 180 4.02 -23.69 11.31
N ALA A 181 2.71 -23.64 11.15
CA ALA A 181 2.06 -23.40 9.86
C ALA A 181 2.42 -22.01 9.32
N VAL A 182 2.23 -20.97 10.14
CA VAL A 182 2.56 -19.57 9.78
C VAL A 182 4.06 -19.43 9.45
N THR A 183 4.95 -20.12 10.17
CA THR A 183 6.39 -20.10 9.84
C THR A 183 6.66 -20.70 8.46
N TYR A 184 6.05 -21.82 8.13
CA TYR A 184 6.27 -22.45 6.81
C TYR A 184 5.68 -21.61 5.68
N THR A 185 4.47 -21.08 5.82
CA THR A 185 3.85 -20.22 4.80
C THR A 185 4.67 -18.97 4.58
N SER A 186 5.08 -18.27 5.64
CA SER A 186 5.90 -17.06 5.55
C SER A 186 7.30 -17.33 5.00
N LEU A 187 7.92 -18.49 5.30
CA LEU A 187 9.19 -18.90 4.70
C LEU A 187 9.04 -19.11 3.19
N VAL A 188 8.03 -19.86 2.76
CA VAL A 188 7.80 -20.13 1.33
C VAL A 188 7.51 -18.84 0.58
N LEU A 189 6.61 -17.99 1.11
CA LEU A 189 6.28 -16.71 0.50
C LEU A 189 7.47 -15.76 0.51
N GLY A 190 8.16 -15.61 1.64
CA GLY A 190 9.32 -14.74 1.77
C GLY A 190 10.47 -15.13 0.84
N CYS A 191 10.77 -16.43 0.74
CA CYS A 191 11.75 -16.92 -0.23
C CYS A 191 11.28 -16.71 -1.68
N GLY A 192 9.99 -16.94 -1.97
CA GLY A 192 9.42 -16.68 -3.29
C GLY A 192 9.56 -15.21 -3.70
N PHE A 193 9.22 -14.28 -2.80
CA PHE A 193 9.42 -12.85 -3.03
C PHE A 193 10.91 -12.50 -3.14
N PHE A 194 11.76 -13.08 -2.31
CA PHE A 194 13.21 -12.85 -2.39
C PHE A 194 13.78 -13.23 -3.74
N MET A 195 13.28 -14.29 -4.39
CA MET A 195 13.71 -14.65 -5.75
C MET A 195 13.41 -13.55 -6.78
N LEU A 196 12.36 -12.75 -6.61
CA LEU A 196 12.07 -11.62 -7.48
C LEU A 196 13.13 -10.51 -7.39
N SER A 197 13.90 -10.44 -6.30
CA SER A 197 15.00 -9.47 -6.13
C SER A 197 16.11 -9.64 -7.18
N PHE A 198 16.22 -10.81 -7.78
CA PHE A 198 17.18 -11.08 -8.85
C PHE A 198 16.68 -10.72 -10.25
N SER A 199 15.52 -10.08 -10.36
CA SER A 199 14.97 -9.63 -11.63
C SER A 199 15.79 -8.51 -12.24
N ASN A 200 15.95 -8.53 -13.57
CA ASN A 200 16.53 -7.41 -14.32
C ASN A 200 15.59 -6.19 -14.40
N TYR A 201 14.31 -6.36 -14.11
CA TYR A 201 13.36 -5.27 -14.01
C TYR A 201 13.38 -4.69 -12.60
N LEU A 202 13.85 -3.44 -12.49
CA LEU A 202 14.12 -2.79 -11.20
C LEU A 202 12.89 -2.70 -10.28
N GLY A 203 11.70 -2.44 -10.85
CA GLY A 203 10.45 -2.39 -10.09
C GLY A 203 10.17 -3.73 -9.40
N LEU A 204 10.26 -4.84 -10.15
CA LEU A 204 10.05 -6.18 -9.61
C LEU A 204 11.13 -6.57 -8.59
N ALA A 205 12.38 -6.15 -8.82
CA ALA A 205 13.47 -6.38 -7.87
C ALA A 205 13.23 -5.67 -6.52
N LYS A 206 12.74 -4.42 -6.55
CA LYS A 206 12.33 -3.68 -5.34
C LYS A 206 11.18 -4.39 -4.61
N VAL A 207 10.13 -4.78 -5.35
CA VAL A 207 8.99 -5.52 -4.78
C VAL A 207 9.47 -6.81 -4.13
N GLY A 208 10.38 -7.54 -4.77
CA GLY A 208 10.98 -8.74 -4.23
C GLY A 208 11.74 -8.51 -2.92
N ALA A 209 12.64 -7.53 -2.90
CA ALA A 209 13.47 -7.24 -1.74
C ALA A 209 12.65 -6.74 -0.54
N PHE A 210 11.85 -5.69 -0.75
CA PHE A 210 11.08 -5.07 0.34
C PHE A 210 9.84 -5.90 0.72
N GLY A 211 9.22 -6.60 -0.23
CA GLY A 211 8.13 -7.53 0.04
C GLY A 211 8.60 -8.72 0.87
N SER A 212 9.71 -9.34 0.49
CA SER A 212 10.32 -10.43 1.27
C SER A 212 10.68 -9.99 2.70
N LEU A 213 11.34 -8.82 2.84
CA LEU A 213 11.65 -8.25 4.15
C LEU A 213 10.38 -8.06 4.99
N ALA A 214 9.35 -7.47 4.41
CA ALA A 214 8.10 -7.22 5.11
C ALA A 214 7.39 -8.52 5.54
N ILE A 215 7.43 -9.59 4.73
CA ILE A 215 6.90 -10.90 5.11
C ILE A 215 7.64 -11.48 6.31
N PHE A 216 8.98 -11.40 6.35
CA PHE A 216 9.74 -11.86 7.51
C PHE A 216 9.48 -11.01 8.76
N VAL A 217 9.29 -9.71 8.62
CA VAL A 217 8.88 -8.83 9.73
C VAL A 217 7.47 -9.18 10.20
N ALA A 218 6.53 -9.46 9.28
CA ALA A 218 5.18 -9.91 9.63
C ALA A 218 5.22 -11.18 10.46
N LEU A 219 6.00 -12.18 10.04
CA LEU A 219 6.20 -13.41 10.81
C LEU A 219 6.69 -13.13 12.24
N LEU A 220 7.67 -12.24 12.41
CA LEU A 220 8.16 -11.86 13.74
C LEU A 220 7.09 -11.11 14.55
N CYS A 221 6.30 -10.27 13.90
CA CYS A 221 5.19 -9.59 14.54
C CYS A 221 4.13 -10.58 15.03
N ASP A 222 3.76 -11.56 14.24
CA ASP A 222 2.72 -12.54 14.59
C ASP A 222 3.18 -13.52 15.67
N LEU A 223 4.45 -13.94 15.65
CA LEU A 223 4.95 -14.93 16.62
C LEU A 223 5.48 -14.33 17.93
N LEU A 224 5.95 -13.08 17.92
CA LEU A 224 6.58 -12.46 19.11
C LEU A 224 5.82 -11.24 19.59
N PHE A 225 5.56 -10.29 18.69
CA PHE A 225 5.00 -9.00 19.08
C PHE A 225 3.51 -9.10 19.42
N PHE A 226 2.73 -9.81 18.63
CA PHE A 226 1.30 -9.97 18.85
C PHE A 226 0.97 -10.75 20.13
N PRO A 227 1.60 -11.91 20.44
CA PRO A 227 1.46 -12.56 21.75
C PRO A 227 1.86 -11.67 22.93
N ALA A 228 2.93 -10.86 22.77
CA ALA A 228 3.33 -9.90 23.80
C ALA A 228 2.27 -8.81 24.03
N LEU A 229 1.66 -8.29 22.97
CA LEU A 229 0.55 -7.34 23.05
C LEU A 229 -0.67 -7.95 23.76
N ILE A 230 -1.02 -9.19 23.45
CA ILE A 230 -2.13 -9.89 24.13
C ILE A 230 -1.85 -10.04 25.61
N MET A 231 -0.63 -10.40 25.99
CA MET A 231 -0.25 -10.53 27.42
C MET A 231 -0.25 -9.19 28.14
N PHE A 232 0.12 -8.10 27.47
CA PHE A 232 0.20 -6.78 28.06
C PHE A 232 -1.19 -6.16 28.25
N PHE A 233 -2.00 -6.13 27.19
CA PHE A 233 -3.32 -5.49 27.22
C PHE A 233 -4.44 -6.37 27.76
N LYS A 234 -4.26 -7.68 27.77
CA LYS A 234 -5.26 -8.67 28.25
C LYS A 234 -6.65 -8.41 27.68
N PRO A 235 -6.82 -8.29 26.36
CA PRO A 235 -8.11 -7.97 25.76
C PRO A 235 -9.13 -9.05 26.09
N LYS A 236 -10.37 -8.63 26.34
CA LYS A 236 -11.49 -9.54 26.56
C LYS A 236 -11.95 -10.06 25.20
N PHE A 237 -11.77 -11.33 24.95
CA PHE A 237 -12.33 -11.99 23.75
C PHE A 237 -13.76 -12.43 24.04
N GLY A 238 -14.66 -12.26 23.06
CA GLY A 238 -16.02 -12.82 23.13
C GLY A 238 -15.97 -14.35 23.17
N GLN A 239 -17.02 -14.99 23.68
CA GLN A 239 -17.10 -16.45 23.68
C GLN A 239 -17.07 -16.97 22.23
N PRO A 240 -16.41 -18.13 21.96
CA PRO A 240 -16.39 -18.72 20.62
C PRO A 240 -17.81 -18.95 20.14
N ASN A 241 -18.11 -18.53 18.90
CA ASN A 241 -19.42 -18.77 18.30
C ASN A 241 -19.59 -20.26 18.01
N VAL A 242 -20.83 -20.72 17.94
CA VAL A 242 -21.22 -22.12 17.66
C VAL A 242 -20.58 -22.64 16.36
N ILE A 243 -20.25 -21.76 15.41
CA ILE A 243 -19.61 -22.07 14.13
C ILE A 243 -18.18 -22.58 14.33
N ASP A 244 -17.42 -22.00 15.27
CA ASP A 244 -16.04 -22.40 15.57
C ASP A 244 -15.97 -23.84 16.13
N ASN A 245 -17.05 -24.27 16.81
CA ASN A 245 -17.16 -25.62 17.37
C ASN A 245 -17.54 -26.71 16.34
N LEU A 246 -18.07 -26.33 15.16
CA LEU A 246 -18.50 -27.27 14.12
C LEU A 246 -17.33 -27.69 13.21
N GLN A 247 -16.35 -26.84 13.00
CA GLN A 247 -15.18 -27.16 12.16
C GLN A 247 -14.26 -28.21 12.78
N PHE A 248 -14.19 -28.31 14.11
CA PHE A 248 -13.33 -29.27 14.83
C PHE A 248 -13.93 -30.66 15.04
N LYS A 249 -15.23 -30.85 14.79
CA LYS A 249 -15.85 -32.20 14.86
C LYS A 249 -15.67 -33.05 13.60
N GLY A 250 -15.09 -32.45 12.55
CA GLY A 250 -14.83 -33.13 11.29
C GLY A 250 -13.44 -33.75 11.14
N ASP A 251 -12.49 -33.43 12.04
CA ASP A 251 -11.07 -33.85 11.93
C ASP A 251 -10.64 -34.87 13.02
N THR A 252 -11.58 -35.50 13.68
CA THR A 252 -11.35 -36.70 14.54
C THR A 252 -12.01 -37.91 13.90
#